data_838d085290a58a1750c0ac5006cb7988
#
_entry.id   838d085290a58a1750c0ac5006cb7988
#
_cell.length_a   1.000
_cell.length_b   1.000
_cell.length_c   1.000
_cell.angle_alpha   90.00
_cell.angle_beta   90.00
_cell.angle_gamma   90.00
#
_symmetry.space_group_name_H-M   'P 1'
#
loop_
_entity.id
_entity.type
_entity.pdbx_description
1 polymer ?
#
loop_
_entity_poly.entity_id
_entity_poly.type
_entity_poly.pdbx_seq_one_letter_code
_entity_poly.pdbx_strand_id
1 'polypeptide(L)'
;MCVAPKRQESAHCPRKLSSLGIYFSKLVRRTQNQTLMKIAIASGKGGTGKTTVAINLALALEGEPVQVIDCDVEEPNAHLFLHPTFTEEKSVDILIPEVDEDKCSFCGTCAEVCEFHAIAVLGKKVLIFPKLCHGCGSCTTNCPEHAIHEAPRPMGTLERGTAGHIQFAQGRMDVGEAMAVPVIHQLKKWTLPDHTVIIDSPPGASCPVVEALRGADFVLLVTEPTPFGLHDLKGAVEVTREIGIPLGVLINRSDVGDGSVEKWCQDNGVPILMQIPLDRRIAESYSNGIPMVQALPEYKEKFVALYQSIQEAAL
;
A
#
# COMPACT_ATOMS: atom_id res chain seq x y z
N MET A 1 30.12 -32.39 -39.41
CA MET A 1 30.11 -33.83 -39.79
C MET A 1 29.13 -34.53 -38.85
N CYS A 2 28.19 -35.20 -39.51
CA CYS A 2 27.36 -36.31 -39.04
C CYS A 2 26.28 -36.00 -38.00
N VAL A 3 25.10 -36.28 -38.20
CA VAL A 3 24.09 -36.89 -39.13
C VAL A 3 22.90 -37.22 -38.26
N ALA A 4 21.73 -36.73 -38.61
CA ALA A 4 20.45 -37.18 -38.05
C ALA A 4 20.07 -38.59 -38.55
N PRO A 5 19.20 -39.29 -37.88
CA PRO A 5 18.13 -39.99 -38.58
C PRO A 5 16.72 -39.80 -37.99
N LYS A 6 15.83 -39.43 -38.90
CA LYS A 6 14.65 -40.14 -39.44
C LYS A 6 13.52 -40.54 -38.51
N ARG A 7 12.38 -40.01 -38.89
CA ARG A 7 10.99 -40.34 -38.51
C ARG A 7 10.66 -41.83 -38.68
N GLN A 8 9.74 -42.28 -37.83
CA GLN A 8 8.77 -43.36 -38.22
C GLN A 8 7.39 -43.03 -37.70
N GLU A 9 6.41 -43.23 -38.55
CA GLU A 9 4.98 -42.99 -38.43
C GLU A 9 4.24 -44.16 -37.83
N SER A 10 3.02 -43.83 -37.39
CA SER A 10 1.78 -44.59 -37.37
C SER A 10 1.50 -45.60 -36.25
N ALA A 11 0.43 -45.28 -35.48
CA ALA A 11 -0.69 -46.25 -35.30
C ALA A 11 -1.94 -45.54 -34.81
N HIS A 12 -2.97 -45.65 -35.56
CA HIS A 12 -4.38 -45.35 -35.26
C HIS A 12 -4.90 -46.23 -34.11
N CYS A 13 -5.71 -45.65 -33.20
CA CYS A 13 -6.79 -46.35 -32.56
C CYS A 13 -7.95 -45.45 -32.21
N PRO A 14 -9.17 -45.81 -32.49
CA PRO A 14 -10.33 -44.93 -32.31
C PRO A 14 -11.24 -45.35 -31.13
N ARG A 15 -12.05 -44.38 -30.69
CA ARG A 15 -13.38 -44.48 -30.12
C ARG A 15 -13.61 -44.46 -28.62
N LYS A 16 -14.44 -43.48 -28.33
CA LYS A 16 -15.55 -43.43 -27.37
C LYS A 16 -15.21 -43.13 -25.92
N LEU A 17 -15.43 -41.86 -25.55
CA LEU A 17 -16.03 -41.50 -24.27
C LEU A 17 -16.84 -40.20 -24.45
N SER A 18 -18.08 -40.38 -24.86
CA SER A 18 -19.16 -39.40 -24.67
C SER A 18 -19.66 -39.62 -23.23
N SER A 19 -19.59 -38.62 -22.38
CA SER A 19 -20.42 -38.29 -21.21
C SER A 19 -19.71 -37.65 -20.01
N LEU A 20 -18.59 -36.93 -20.23
CA LEU A 20 -17.96 -36.12 -19.18
C LEU A 20 -17.81 -34.63 -19.59
N GLY A 21 -18.56 -34.22 -20.61
CA GLY A 21 -18.46 -32.89 -21.24
C GLY A 21 -19.32 -31.80 -20.63
N ILE A 22 -20.07 -32.02 -19.55
CA ILE A 22 -21.07 -31.04 -19.08
C ILE A 22 -20.69 -30.39 -17.71
N TYR A 23 -19.74 -30.95 -16.98
CA TYR A 23 -19.32 -30.39 -15.70
C TYR A 23 -18.09 -29.50 -15.76
N PHE A 24 -17.35 -29.49 -16.88
CA PHE A 24 -16.15 -28.66 -17.04
C PHE A 24 -16.39 -27.30 -17.75
N SER A 25 -17.59 -27.07 -18.29
CA SER A 25 -17.91 -25.85 -19.05
C SER A 25 -18.46 -24.71 -18.18
N LYS A 26 -18.60 -24.89 -16.87
CA LYS A 26 -19.04 -23.83 -15.96
C LYS A 26 -17.92 -23.14 -15.17
N LEU A 27 -16.66 -23.60 -15.29
CA LEU A 27 -15.53 -23.00 -14.58
C LEU A 27 -14.57 -22.18 -15.45
N VAL A 28 -14.86 -22.02 -16.74
CA VAL A 28 -14.02 -21.21 -17.65
C VAL A 28 -14.91 -20.29 -18.48
N ARG A 29 -15.58 -19.39 -17.80
CA ARG A 29 -15.86 -18.06 -18.36
C ARG A 29 -15.24 -17.03 -17.42
N ARG A 30 -13.93 -17.02 -17.31
CA ARG A 30 -13.20 -15.78 -17.06
C ARG A 30 -13.50 -14.94 -18.29
N THR A 31 -14.37 -13.95 -18.14
CA THR A 31 -14.54 -12.88 -19.09
C THR A 31 -13.16 -12.28 -19.34
N GLN A 32 -12.79 -12.23 -20.59
CA GLN A 32 -11.52 -11.77 -21.11
C GLN A 32 -11.14 -10.41 -20.51
N ASN A 33 -9.87 -10.28 -20.08
CA ASN A 33 -9.14 -9.07 -19.75
C ASN A 33 -9.52 -8.30 -18.47
N GLN A 34 -9.58 -8.96 -17.32
CA GLN A 34 -9.36 -8.20 -16.08
C GLN A 34 -7.89 -8.31 -15.68
N THR A 35 -7.16 -7.24 -15.91
CA THR A 35 -5.76 -7.13 -15.48
C THR A 35 -5.77 -6.87 -13.97
N LEU A 36 -5.26 -7.82 -13.19
CA LEU A 36 -5.03 -7.62 -11.75
C LEU A 36 -4.02 -6.48 -11.59
N MET A 37 -4.29 -5.55 -10.71
CA MET A 37 -3.44 -4.36 -10.55
C MET A 37 -3.32 -3.92 -9.09
N LYS A 38 -2.28 -3.16 -8.81
CA LYS A 38 -2.04 -2.52 -7.51
C LYS A 38 -2.41 -1.05 -7.61
N ILE A 39 -3.45 -0.65 -6.89
CA ILE A 39 -3.96 0.71 -6.87
C ILE A 39 -3.65 1.32 -5.51
N ALA A 40 -2.85 2.37 -5.48
CA ALA A 40 -2.63 3.13 -4.26
C ALA A 40 -3.64 4.29 -4.18
N ILE A 41 -4.32 4.39 -3.03
CA ILE A 41 -5.22 5.50 -2.73
C ILE A 41 -4.46 6.48 -1.84
N ALA A 42 -4.20 7.69 -2.34
CA ALA A 42 -3.38 8.68 -1.67
C ALA A 42 -4.04 10.06 -1.59
N SER A 43 -3.50 10.94 -0.79
CA SER A 43 -3.94 12.35 -0.71
C SER A 43 -2.84 13.24 -0.13
N GLY A 44 -2.87 14.50 -0.47
CA GLY A 44 -1.92 15.48 0.07
C GLY A 44 -2.13 15.82 1.55
N LYS A 45 -3.31 15.50 2.15
CA LYS A 45 -3.62 15.73 3.57
C LYS A 45 -4.49 14.64 4.18
N GLY A 46 -4.60 14.61 5.51
CA GLY A 46 -5.56 13.78 6.24
C GLY A 46 -7.01 14.23 6.08
N GLY A 47 -7.97 13.33 6.30
CA GLY A 47 -9.41 13.63 6.33
C GLY A 47 -10.09 13.82 4.97
N THR A 48 -9.42 13.61 3.84
CA THR A 48 -10.01 13.72 2.49
C THR A 48 -10.93 12.56 2.12
N GLY A 49 -10.88 11.44 2.86
CA GLY A 49 -11.68 10.24 2.61
C GLY A 49 -10.93 9.12 1.88
N LYS A 50 -9.59 9.06 1.91
CA LYS A 50 -8.80 7.96 1.32
C LYS A 50 -9.30 6.58 1.73
N THR A 51 -9.31 6.31 3.04
CA THR A 51 -9.75 5.03 3.60
C THR A 51 -11.19 4.71 3.19
N THR A 52 -12.09 5.72 3.20
CA THR A 52 -13.45 5.54 2.71
C THR A 52 -13.46 5.09 1.25
N VAL A 53 -12.66 5.72 0.38
CA VAL A 53 -12.56 5.34 -1.03
C VAL A 53 -11.96 3.95 -1.17
N ALA A 54 -10.87 3.63 -0.46
CA ALA A 54 -10.20 2.34 -0.52
C ALA A 54 -11.14 1.18 -0.15
N ILE A 55 -11.86 1.32 0.96
CA ILE A 55 -12.81 0.31 1.46
C ILE A 55 -13.98 0.12 0.50
N ASN A 56 -14.58 1.22 0.01
CA ASN A 56 -15.75 1.15 -0.86
C ASN A 56 -15.38 0.62 -2.26
N LEU A 57 -14.18 0.93 -2.76
CA LEU A 57 -13.66 0.33 -3.98
C LEU A 57 -13.49 -1.19 -3.81
N ALA A 58 -12.89 -1.63 -2.71
CA ALA A 58 -12.71 -3.06 -2.42
C ALA A 58 -14.04 -3.80 -2.33
N LEU A 59 -15.01 -3.25 -1.60
CA LEU A 59 -16.34 -3.85 -1.44
C LEU A 59 -17.18 -3.86 -2.71
N ALA A 60 -16.95 -2.90 -3.62
CA ALA A 60 -17.65 -2.86 -4.91
C ALA A 60 -17.20 -3.97 -5.88
N LEU A 61 -15.99 -4.49 -5.72
CA LEU A 61 -15.38 -5.52 -6.58
C LEU A 61 -15.77 -6.95 -6.14
N GLU A 62 -17.05 -7.17 -5.85
CA GLU A 62 -17.55 -8.52 -5.53
C GLU A 62 -17.31 -9.51 -6.68
N GLY A 63 -16.80 -10.69 -6.33
CA GLY A 63 -16.49 -11.75 -7.31
C GLY A 63 -15.08 -11.68 -7.89
N GLU A 64 -14.32 -10.63 -7.57
CA GLU A 64 -12.91 -10.49 -7.88
C GLU A 64 -12.04 -10.87 -6.67
N PRO A 65 -10.85 -11.41 -6.88
CA PRO A 65 -9.88 -11.57 -5.80
C PRO A 65 -9.32 -10.18 -5.43
N VAL A 66 -9.69 -9.67 -4.25
CA VAL A 66 -9.29 -8.34 -3.76
C VAL A 66 -8.49 -8.47 -2.48
N GLN A 67 -7.42 -7.69 -2.38
CA GLN A 67 -6.69 -7.46 -1.15
C GLN A 67 -6.70 -5.97 -0.80
N VAL A 68 -6.94 -5.65 0.46
CA VAL A 68 -6.74 -4.30 1.03
C VAL A 68 -5.53 -4.33 1.93
N ILE A 69 -4.62 -3.37 1.74
CA ILE A 69 -3.43 -3.16 2.57
C ILE A 69 -3.52 -1.76 3.17
N ASP A 70 -3.72 -1.68 4.48
CA ASP A 70 -3.73 -0.41 5.21
C ASP A 70 -2.30 -0.04 5.61
N CYS A 71 -1.72 0.90 4.86
CA CYS A 71 -0.38 1.45 5.07
C CYS A 71 -0.37 2.73 5.92
N ASP A 72 -1.50 3.20 6.42
CA ASP A 72 -1.54 4.28 7.42
C ASP A 72 -1.20 3.71 8.81
N VAL A 73 0.06 3.28 8.94
CA VAL A 73 0.54 2.51 10.09
C VAL A 73 0.59 3.30 11.41
N GLU A 74 0.45 4.62 11.33
CA GLU A 74 0.34 5.50 12.50
C GLU A 74 -1.08 5.49 13.07
N GLU A 75 -2.10 5.49 12.20
CA GLU A 75 -3.52 5.48 12.57
C GLU A 75 -4.33 4.54 11.66
N PRO A 76 -4.05 3.21 11.65
CA PRO A 76 -4.78 2.28 10.81
C PRO A 76 -6.25 2.24 11.21
N ASN A 77 -7.14 2.43 10.24
CA ASN A 77 -8.57 2.55 10.50
C ASN A 77 -9.47 1.76 9.54
N ALA A 78 -8.93 1.15 8.49
CA ALA A 78 -9.71 0.35 7.54
C ALA A 78 -10.39 -0.86 8.20
N HIS A 79 -9.76 -1.44 9.23
CA HIS A 79 -10.30 -2.56 9.99
C HIS A 79 -11.61 -2.23 10.73
N LEU A 80 -11.85 -0.95 11.08
CA LEU A 80 -13.08 -0.50 11.76
C LEU A 80 -14.33 -0.63 10.89
N PHE A 81 -14.15 -0.69 9.57
CA PHE A 81 -15.23 -0.81 8.59
C PHE A 81 -15.32 -2.20 7.98
N LEU A 82 -14.17 -2.85 7.78
CA LEU A 82 -14.10 -4.18 7.17
C LEU A 82 -14.33 -5.30 8.18
N HIS A 83 -14.11 -5.06 9.47
CA HIS A 83 -14.23 -6.03 10.57
C HIS A 83 -13.52 -7.36 10.25
N PRO A 84 -12.21 -7.35 9.92
CA PRO A 84 -11.51 -8.55 9.51
C PRO A 84 -11.36 -9.54 10.67
N THR A 85 -11.40 -10.82 10.35
CA THR A 85 -10.92 -11.86 11.26
C THR A 85 -9.44 -12.05 11.04
N PHE A 86 -8.62 -11.60 11.97
CA PHE A 86 -7.17 -11.75 11.90
C PHE A 86 -6.75 -13.20 12.15
N THR A 87 -5.82 -13.69 11.35
CA THR A 87 -5.32 -15.07 11.38
C THR A 87 -3.81 -15.14 11.60
N GLU A 88 -3.10 -14.05 11.38
CA GLU A 88 -1.66 -13.97 11.57
C GLU A 88 -1.26 -12.60 12.09
N GLU A 89 -0.33 -12.60 13.03
CA GLU A 89 0.32 -11.43 13.61
C GLU A 89 1.83 -11.62 13.57
N LYS A 90 2.58 -10.54 13.26
CA LYS A 90 4.04 -10.56 13.18
C LYS A 90 4.63 -9.26 13.69
N SER A 91 5.64 -9.35 14.58
CA SER A 91 6.47 -8.20 14.98
C SER A 91 7.24 -7.63 13.79
N VAL A 92 7.36 -6.32 13.76
CA VAL A 92 8.27 -5.58 12.88
C VAL A 92 9.41 -5.06 13.71
N ASP A 93 10.62 -5.52 13.39
CA ASP A 93 11.82 -5.14 14.09
C ASP A 93 12.76 -4.38 13.15
N ILE A 94 13.52 -3.44 13.72
CA ILE A 94 14.75 -2.90 13.11
C ILE A 94 15.96 -3.41 13.86
N LEU A 95 17.06 -3.55 13.14
CA LEU A 95 18.33 -3.92 13.77
C LEU A 95 19.00 -2.67 14.33
N ILE A 96 19.30 -2.68 15.62
CA ILE A 96 20.03 -1.59 16.30
C ILE A 96 21.37 -2.10 16.82
N PRO A 97 22.40 -1.23 16.89
CA PRO A 97 23.70 -1.64 17.41
C PRO A 97 23.66 -1.95 18.90
N GLU A 98 24.36 -3.00 19.28
CA GLU A 98 24.78 -3.28 20.66
C GLU A 98 26.31 -3.36 20.70
N VAL A 99 26.92 -2.81 21.75
CA VAL A 99 28.39 -2.70 21.90
C VAL A 99 28.91 -3.71 22.91
N ASP A 100 29.88 -4.51 22.48
CA ASP A 100 30.71 -5.33 23.38
C ASP A 100 31.79 -4.43 23.99
N GLU A 101 31.57 -3.98 25.23
CA GLU A 101 32.45 -3.05 25.91
C GLU A 101 33.85 -3.64 26.19
N ASP A 102 33.99 -4.97 26.26
CA ASP A 102 35.28 -5.64 26.48
C ASP A 102 36.19 -5.59 25.26
N LYS A 103 35.60 -5.51 24.06
CA LYS A 103 36.32 -5.36 22.78
C LYS A 103 36.48 -3.91 22.35
N CYS A 104 35.66 -3.00 22.89
CA CYS A 104 35.59 -1.64 22.41
C CYS A 104 36.81 -0.81 22.83
N SER A 105 37.52 -0.22 21.88
CA SER A 105 38.62 0.72 22.15
C SER A 105 38.14 2.16 22.41
N PHE A 106 36.84 2.43 22.34
CA PHE A 106 36.21 3.76 22.49
C PHE A 106 36.76 4.80 21.51
N CYS A 107 37.17 4.39 20.34
CA CYS A 107 37.77 5.24 19.30
C CYS A 107 36.85 6.33 18.70
N GLY A 108 35.55 6.20 18.87
CA GLY A 108 34.56 7.20 18.39
C GLY A 108 34.09 7.02 16.97
N THR A 109 34.69 6.15 16.15
CA THR A 109 34.34 5.96 14.74
C THR A 109 32.84 5.70 14.51
N CYS A 110 32.20 4.90 15.40
CA CYS A 110 30.76 4.62 15.30
C CYS A 110 29.87 5.86 15.44
N ALA A 111 30.30 6.83 16.26
CA ALA A 111 29.60 8.11 16.42
C ALA A 111 29.83 9.03 15.20
N GLU A 112 31.04 9.03 14.64
CA GLU A 112 31.40 9.86 13.47
C GLU A 112 30.65 9.45 12.20
N VAL A 113 30.46 8.14 11.99
CA VAL A 113 29.74 7.61 10.80
C VAL A 113 28.23 7.61 10.95
N CYS A 114 27.69 8.00 12.11
CA CYS A 114 26.26 7.97 12.37
C CYS A 114 25.59 9.27 11.91
N GLU A 115 25.05 9.29 10.69
CA GLU A 115 24.29 10.43 10.14
C GLU A 115 23.08 10.83 11.00
N PHE A 116 22.56 9.92 11.81
CA PHE A 116 21.37 10.15 12.64
C PHE A 116 21.72 10.56 14.08
N HIS A 117 23.00 10.69 14.39
CA HIS A 117 23.47 11.01 15.75
C HIS A 117 22.90 10.09 16.85
N ALA A 118 22.63 8.82 16.48
CA ALA A 118 22.06 7.83 17.36
C ALA A 118 23.10 7.16 18.29
N ILE A 119 24.38 7.55 18.17
CA ILE A 119 25.48 7.03 18.97
C ILE A 119 26.34 8.19 19.46
N ALA A 120 26.72 8.15 20.73
CA ALA A 120 27.70 9.06 21.34
C ALA A 120 28.74 8.28 22.13
N VAL A 121 30.02 8.72 22.07
CA VAL A 121 31.11 8.12 22.84
C VAL A 121 31.59 9.17 23.86
N LEU A 122 31.47 8.85 25.13
CA LEU A 122 31.82 9.72 26.24
C LEU A 122 32.85 9.02 27.15
N GLY A 123 34.14 9.34 26.96
CA GLY A 123 35.25 8.67 27.66
C GLY A 123 35.26 7.17 27.33
N LYS A 124 35.05 6.34 28.35
CA LYS A 124 34.98 4.88 28.21
C LYS A 124 33.54 4.36 28.25
N LYS A 125 32.62 5.07 27.59
CA LYS A 125 31.23 4.65 27.49
C LYS A 125 30.66 5.00 26.13
N VAL A 126 29.96 4.05 25.51
CA VAL A 126 29.19 4.27 24.30
C VAL A 126 27.71 4.36 24.66
N LEU A 127 27.06 5.43 24.27
CA LEU A 127 25.63 5.64 24.45
C LEU A 127 24.93 5.44 23.11
N ILE A 128 23.91 4.59 23.10
CA ILE A 128 23.07 4.34 21.95
C ILE A 128 21.69 4.94 22.24
N PHE A 129 21.12 5.65 21.26
CA PHE A 129 19.77 6.21 21.30
C PHE A 129 18.87 5.40 20.34
N PRO A 130 18.21 4.31 20.82
CA PRO A 130 17.48 3.38 19.96
C PRO A 130 16.41 4.03 19.10
N LYS A 131 15.72 5.07 19.62
CA LYS A 131 14.67 5.80 18.91
C LYS A 131 15.18 6.71 17.77
N LEU A 132 16.47 7.05 17.78
CA LEU A 132 17.12 7.81 16.72
C LEU A 132 17.81 6.89 15.69
N CYS A 133 17.98 5.62 16.02
CA CYS A 133 18.67 4.67 15.16
C CYS A 133 17.79 4.24 13.99
N HIS A 134 18.29 4.37 12.77
CA HIS A 134 17.61 3.96 11.54
C HIS A 134 17.96 2.54 11.08
N GLY A 135 18.75 1.78 11.84
CA GLY A 135 19.11 0.40 11.50
C GLY A 135 19.96 0.27 10.21
N CYS A 136 20.78 1.28 9.91
CA CYS A 136 21.54 1.33 8.65
C CYS A 136 22.83 0.48 8.66
N GLY A 137 23.29 0.00 9.82
CA GLY A 137 24.47 -0.85 9.95
C GLY A 137 25.83 -0.17 9.76
N SER A 138 25.87 1.17 9.49
CA SER A 138 27.13 1.89 9.26
C SER A 138 28.11 1.77 10.42
N CYS A 139 27.64 1.85 11.67
CA CYS A 139 28.46 1.72 12.86
C CYS A 139 29.08 0.33 13.01
N THR A 140 28.31 -0.72 12.69
CA THR A 140 28.77 -2.12 12.73
C THR A 140 29.85 -2.36 11.69
N THR A 141 29.60 -1.91 10.45
CA THR A 141 30.51 -2.11 9.31
C THR A 141 31.84 -1.37 9.49
N ASN A 142 31.83 -0.18 10.10
CA ASN A 142 33.02 0.66 10.25
C ASN A 142 33.72 0.51 11.61
N CYS A 143 33.29 -0.43 12.48
CA CYS A 143 33.93 -0.65 13.76
C CYS A 143 35.28 -1.37 13.58
N PRO A 144 36.44 -0.75 13.87
CA PRO A 144 37.76 -1.37 13.66
C PRO A 144 38.00 -2.56 14.55
N GLU A 145 37.38 -2.60 15.74
CA GLU A 145 37.54 -3.67 16.74
C GLU A 145 36.45 -4.76 16.58
N HIS A 146 35.55 -4.63 15.62
CA HIS A 146 34.38 -5.51 15.49
C HIS A 146 33.62 -5.70 16.81
N ALA A 147 33.56 -4.64 17.62
CA ALA A 147 32.92 -4.60 18.93
C ALA A 147 31.41 -4.31 18.85
N ILE A 148 30.85 -4.11 17.69
CA ILE A 148 29.43 -3.78 17.51
C ILE A 148 28.75 -4.93 16.76
N HIS A 149 27.67 -5.44 17.34
CA HIS A 149 26.74 -6.37 16.69
C HIS A 149 25.34 -5.74 16.61
N GLU A 150 24.47 -6.33 15.84
CA GLU A 150 23.11 -5.82 15.64
C GLU A 150 22.11 -6.72 16.34
N ALA A 151 21.19 -6.10 17.10
CA ALA A 151 20.12 -6.78 17.80
C ALA A 151 18.74 -6.26 17.32
N PRO A 152 17.72 -7.12 17.26
CA PRO A 152 16.38 -6.70 16.86
C PRO A 152 15.73 -5.84 17.95
N ARG A 153 15.12 -4.72 17.54
CA ARG A 153 14.28 -3.87 18.36
C ARG A 153 12.89 -3.76 17.74
N PRO A 154 11.83 -4.19 18.45
CA PRO A 154 10.47 -4.03 18.00
C PRO A 154 10.11 -2.55 17.77
N MET A 155 9.29 -2.29 16.73
CA MET A 155 8.80 -0.96 16.42
C MET A 155 7.34 -0.94 15.93
N GLY A 156 6.72 -2.10 15.77
CA GLY A 156 5.35 -2.22 15.33
C GLY A 156 4.93 -3.67 15.10
N THR A 157 3.71 -3.81 14.64
CA THR A 157 3.07 -5.11 14.39
C THR A 157 2.40 -5.12 13.03
N LEU A 158 2.48 -6.23 12.33
CA LEU A 158 1.69 -6.52 11.14
C LEU A 158 0.62 -7.53 11.50
N GLU A 159 -0.58 -7.31 10.96
CA GLU A 159 -1.72 -8.21 11.13
C GLU A 159 -2.33 -8.50 9.77
N ARG A 160 -2.72 -9.75 9.51
CA ARG A 160 -3.49 -10.11 8.31
C ARG A 160 -4.61 -11.09 8.61
N GLY A 161 -5.63 -11.05 7.76
CA GLY A 161 -6.80 -11.89 7.88
C GLY A 161 -7.77 -11.70 6.72
N THR A 162 -9.05 -11.97 6.95
CA THR A 162 -10.10 -11.89 5.93
C THR A 162 -11.30 -11.10 6.41
N ALA A 163 -11.91 -10.35 5.50
CA ALA A 163 -13.17 -9.65 5.70
C ALA A 163 -14.13 -10.02 4.56
N GLY A 164 -14.97 -11.04 4.76
CA GLY A 164 -15.78 -11.61 3.69
C GLY A 164 -14.90 -12.17 2.57
N HIS A 165 -15.03 -11.62 1.36
CA HIS A 165 -14.22 -12.01 0.19
C HIS A 165 -12.88 -11.28 0.09
N ILE A 166 -12.64 -10.26 0.93
CA ILE A 166 -11.45 -9.41 0.89
C ILE A 166 -10.36 -10.01 1.76
N GLN A 167 -9.16 -10.17 1.20
CA GLN A 167 -7.94 -10.39 1.98
C GLN A 167 -7.51 -9.05 2.58
N PHE A 168 -7.22 -9.01 3.87
CA PHE A 168 -6.88 -7.79 4.57
C PHE A 168 -5.53 -7.89 5.25
N ALA A 169 -4.75 -6.82 5.18
CA ALA A 169 -3.52 -6.69 5.94
C ALA A 169 -3.34 -5.25 6.41
N GLN A 170 -2.81 -5.07 7.62
CA GLN A 170 -2.48 -3.75 8.16
C GLN A 170 -1.14 -3.79 8.90
N GLY A 171 -0.51 -2.62 8.99
CA GLY A 171 0.61 -2.37 9.88
C GLY A 171 0.18 -1.42 11.00
N ARG A 172 0.73 -1.61 12.18
CA ARG A 172 0.54 -0.69 13.30
C ARG A 172 1.89 -0.38 13.93
N MET A 173 2.28 0.87 13.94
CA MET A 173 3.49 1.36 14.56
C MET A 173 3.30 1.49 16.06
N ASP A 174 4.33 1.17 16.84
CA ASP A 174 4.30 1.33 18.30
C ASP A 174 4.30 2.80 18.70
N VAL A 175 3.63 3.11 19.82
CA VAL A 175 3.52 4.49 20.30
C VAL A 175 4.90 5.08 20.59
N GLY A 176 5.17 6.25 20.01
CA GLY A 176 6.42 6.97 20.18
C GLY A 176 7.55 6.52 19.27
N GLU A 177 7.27 5.67 18.27
CA GLU A 177 8.19 5.41 17.16
C GLU A 177 8.11 6.55 16.13
N ALA A 178 9.26 6.87 15.52
CA ALA A 178 9.37 8.00 14.59
C ALA A 178 9.37 7.60 13.11
N MET A 179 9.49 6.30 12.81
CA MET A 179 9.74 5.80 11.45
C MET A 179 8.68 4.81 11.00
N ALA A 180 7.74 5.27 10.18
CA ALA A 180 6.71 4.43 9.57
C ALA A 180 7.23 3.56 8.41
N VAL A 181 8.27 4.01 7.69
CA VAL A 181 8.77 3.38 6.47
C VAL A 181 9.14 1.90 6.64
N PRO A 182 9.86 1.45 7.69
CA PRO A 182 10.18 0.04 7.87
C PRO A 182 8.93 -0.84 8.04
N VAL A 183 7.90 -0.33 8.72
CA VAL A 183 6.63 -1.06 8.92
C VAL A 183 5.90 -1.20 7.59
N ILE A 184 5.74 -0.12 6.83
CA ILE A 184 5.12 -0.11 5.50
C ILE A 184 5.89 -1.04 4.55
N HIS A 185 7.23 -0.97 4.54
CA HIS A 185 8.06 -1.81 3.71
C HIS A 185 7.85 -3.31 3.98
N GLN A 186 7.78 -3.70 5.25
CA GLN A 186 7.53 -5.10 5.62
C GLN A 186 6.09 -5.53 5.34
N LEU A 187 5.11 -4.66 5.59
CA LEU A 187 3.70 -4.90 5.28
C LEU A 187 3.49 -5.19 3.79
N LYS A 188 4.12 -4.42 2.92
CA LYS A 188 4.00 -4.60 1.45
C LYS A 188 4.56 -5.92 0.94
N LYS A 189 5.38 -6.64 1.70
CA LYS A 189 5.80 -8.02 1.37
C LYS A 189 4.64 -9.03 1.48
N TRP A 190 3.54 -8.65 2.12
CA TRP A 190 2.32 -9.47 2.19
C TRP A 190 1.35 -9.24 1.02
N THR A 191 1.77 -8.46 0.01
CA THR A 191 1.02 -8.28 -1.23
C THR A 191 0.82 -9.61 -1.95
N LEU A 192 -0.42 -9.92 -2.31
CA LEU A 192 -0.80 -11.14 -3.02
C LEU A 192 -0.75 -10.89 -4.54
N PRO A 193 0.00 -11.71 -5.30
CA PRO A 193 0.21 -11.47 -6.74
C PRO A 193 -1.01 -11.80 -7.62
N ASP A 194 -1.96 -12.56 -7.10
CA ASP A 194 -3.16 -13.04 -7.78
C ASP A 194 -4.43 -12.28 -7.36
N HIS A 195 -4.26 -11.09 -6.77
CA HIS A 195 -5.33 -10.21 -6.31
C HIS A 195 -5.21 -8.80 -6.92
N THR A 196 -6.33 -8.13 -7.09
CA THR A 196 -6.35 -6.67 -7.20
C THR A 196 -6.05 -6.12 -5.82
N VAL A 197 -4.94 -5.37 -5.69
CA VAL A 197 -4.46 -4.85 -4.41
C VAL A 197 -4.80 -3.38 -4.28
N ILE A 198 -5.54 -3.03 -3.25
CA ILE A 198 -5.89 -1.65 -2.91
C ILE A 198 -5.05 -1.26 -1.70
N ILE A 199 -4.17 -0.28 -1.88
CA ILE A 199 -3.26 0.21 -0.85
C ILE A 199 -3.82 1.54 -0.31
N ASP A 200 -4.26 1.54 0.94
CA ASP A 200 -4.60 2.79 1.64
C ASP A 200 -3.32 3.41 2.17
N SER A 201 -2.90 4.55 1.60
CA SER A 201 -1.62 5.17 1.95
C SER A 201 -1.77 6.15 3.12
N PRO A 202 -0.70 6.42 3.87
CA PRO A 202 -0.70 7.53 4.84
C PRO A 202 -0.93 8.87 4.13
N PRO A 203 -1.36 9.91 4.86
CA PRO A 203 -1.57 11.24 4.29
C PRO A 203 -0.27 11.98 4.01
N GLY A 204 -0.31 12.95 3.09
CA GLY A 204 0.79 13.86 2.81
C GLY A 204 1.64 13.47 1.60
N ALA A 205 2.91 13.93 1.59
CA ALA A 205 3.87 13.74 0.51
C ALA A 205 5.26 13.32 1.05
N SER A 206 5.30 12.72 2.23
CA SER A 206 6.52 12.32 2.95
C SER A 206 7.02 10.92 2.55
N CYS A 207 8.18 10.51 3.10
CA CYS A 207 8.76 9.19 2.83
C CYS A 207 7.81 7.99 3.04
N PRO A 208 6.95 7.95 4.08
CA PRO A 208 5.94 6.92 4.23
C PRO A 208 4.99 6.81 3.02
N VAL A 209 4.53 7.95 2.48
CA VAL A 209 3.68 7.96 1.28
C VAL A 209 4.43 7.40 0.09
N VAL A 210 5.65 7.88 -0.17
CA VAL A 210 6.50 7.38 -1.26
C VAL A 210 6.69 5.86 -1.17
N GLU A 211 6.93 5.33 0.05
CA GLU A 211 7.06 3.89 0.25
C GLU A 211 5.74 3.15 0.00
N ALA A 212 4.60 3.70 0.41
CA ALA A 212 3.29 3.12 0.13
C ALA A 212 2.99 3.08 -1.36
N LEU A 213 3.30 4.15 -2.11
CA LEU A 213 3.06 4.26 -3.56
C LEU A 213 4.00 3.37 -4.39
N ARG A 214 5.24 3.16 -3.95
CA ARG A 214 6.27 2.44 -4.72
C ARG A 214 5.80 1.05 -5.14
N GLY A 215 5.82 0.78 -6.46
CA GLY A 215 5.39 -0.50 -7.04
C GLY A 215 3.88 -0.66 -7.18
N ALA A 216 3.09 0.41 -7.00
CA ALA A 216 1.73 0.49 -7.48
C ALA A 216 1.70 0.67 -9.01
N ASP A 217 0.66 0.15 -9.66
CA ASP A 217 0.44 0.29 -11.09
C ASP A 217 -0.32 1.59 -11.41
N PHE A 218 -1.06 2.11 -10.42
CA PHE A 218 -1.84 3.34 -10.52
C PHE A 218 -1.99 4.02 -9.16
N VAL A 219 -2.04 5.36 -9.15
CA VAL A 219 -2.33 6.17 -7.95
C VAL A 219 -3.64 6.94 -8.14
N LEU A 220 -4.61 6.68 -7.27
CA LEU A 220 -5.83 7.48 -7.18
C LEU A 220 -5.67 8.52 -6.08
N LEU A 221 -5.56 9.78 -6.46
CA LEU A 221 -5.44 10.90 -5.52
C LEU A 221 -6.82 11.38 -5.09
N VAL A 222 -7.10 11.32 -3.78
CA VAL A 222 -8.36 11.79 -3.20
C VAL A 222 -8.18 13.20 -2.66
N THR A 223 -8.99 14.14 -3.13
CA THR A 223 -8.94 15.54 -2.71
C THR A 223 -10.32 16.12 -2.42
N GLU A 224 -10.35 17.32 -1.86
CA GLU A 224 -11.56 18.13 -1.66
C GLU A 224 -11.42 19.43 -2.45
N PRO A 225 -12.52 20.00 -2.98
CA PRO A 225 -12.47 21.21 -3.80
C PRO A 225 -12.36 22.48 -2.94
N THR A 226 -11.28 22.56 -2.16
CA THR A 226 -10.94 23.70 -1.32
C THR A 226 -9.57 24.25 -1.71
N PRO A 227 -9.25 25.53 -1.40
CA PRO A 227 -7.92 26.08 -1.68
C PRO A 227 -6.77 25.27 -1.06
N PHE A 228 -6.95 24.76 0.16
CA PHE A 228 -5.98 23.86 0.80
C PHE A 228 -5.92 22.50 0.11
N GLY A 229 -7.09 21.91 -0.26
CA GLY A 229 -7.14 20.67 -1.00
C GLY A 229 -6.42 20.76 -2.36
N LEU A 230 -6.55 21.89 -3.06
CA LEU A 230 -5.82 22.15 -4.30
C LEU A 230 -4.30 22.28 -4.07
N HIS A 231 -3.90 22.99 -3.02
CA HIS A 231 -2.48 23.11 -2.69
C HIS A 231 -1.85 21.75 -2.44
N ASP A 232 -2.48 20.94 -1.61
CA ASP A 232 -1.99 19.62 -1.22
C ASP A 232 -2.04 18.62 -2.40
N LEU A 233 -3.06 18.73 -3.26
CA LEU A 233 -3.16 17.93 -4.49
C LEU A 233 -1.97 18.19 -5.42
N LYS A 234 -1.55 19.45 -5.59
CA LYS A 234 -0.39 19.79 -6.42
C LYS A 234 0.86 19.05 -5.97
N GLY A 235 1.16 19.07 -4.67
CA GLY A 235 2.31 18.35 -4.12
C GLY A 235 2.19 16.83 -4.29
N ALA A 236 1.00 16.25 -4.09
CA ALA A 236 0.79 14.82 -4.29
C ALA A 236 0.93 14.39 -5.76
N VAL A 237 0.47 15.21 -6.71
CA VAL A 237 0.66 14.99 -8.16
C VAL A 237 2.14 15.05 -8.52
N GLU A 238 2.88 16.05 -8.01
CA GLU A 238 4.31 16.21 -8.24
C GLU A 238 5.09 14.96 -7.78
N VAL A 239 4.89 14.56 -6.53
CA VAL A 239 5.53 13.34 -5.97
C VAL A 239 5.18 12.09 -6.80
N THR A 240 3.91 11.93 -7.18
CA THR A 240 3.49 10.75 -7.97
C THR A 240 4.14 10.74 -9.35
N ARG A 241 4.25 11.91 -10.00
CA ARG A 241 4.93 12.06 -11.29
C ARG A 241 6.43 11.80 -11.20
N GLU A 242 7.08 12.24 -10.12
CA GLU A 242 8.51 11.94 -9.88
C GLU A 242 8.78 10.45 -9.70
N ILE A 243 7.85 9.72 -9.09
CA ILE A 243 7.93 8.26 -8.97
C ILE A 243 7.65 7.57 -10.32
N GLY A 244 6.98 8.27 -11.26
CA GLY A 244 6.69 7.76 -12.60
C GLY A 244 5.48 6.82 -12.66
N ILE A 245 4.52 6.95 -11.75
CA ILE A 245 3.30 6.11 -11.73
C ILE A 245 2.14 6.88 -12.37
N PRO A 246 1.33 6.24 -13.25
CA PRO A 246 0.09 6.81 -13.75
C PRO A 246 -0.86 7.21 -12.61
N LEU A 247 -1.57 8.33 -12.77
CA LEU A 247 -2.44 8.85 -11.72
C LEU A 247 -3.75 9.41 -12.25
N GLY A 248 -4.76 9.43 -11.35
CA GLY A 248 -6.02 10.12 -11.56
C GLY A 248 -6.53 10.70 -10.25
N VAL A 249 -7.54 11.53 -10.32
CA VAL A 249 -8.10 12.26 -9.17
C VAL A 249 -9.54 11.83 -8.92
N LEU A 250 -9.86 11.63 -7.63
CA LEU A 250 -11.22 11.60 -7.12
C LEU A 250 -11.46 12.85 -6.28
N ILE A 251 -12.49 13.62 -6.63
CA ILE A 251 -12.88 14.81 -5.87
C ILE A 251 -14.01 14.41 -4.92
N ASN A 252 -13.73 14.40 -3.63
CA ASN A 252 -14.71 14.19 -2.59
C ASN A 252 -15.36 15.52 -2.18
N ARG A 253 -16.63 15.51 -1.78
CA ARG A 253 -17.43 16.70 -1.47
C ARG A 253 -17.42 17.70 -2.63
N SER A 254 -17.59 17.20 -3.85
CA SER A 254 -17.33 17.92 -5.09
C SER A 254 -18.21 19.15 -5.34
N ASP A 255 -19.35 19.26 -4.66
CA ASP A 255 -20.33 20.34 -4.78
C ASP A 255 -20.09 21.52 -3.79
N VAL A 256 -19.02 21.47 -2.98
CA VAL A 256 -18.76 22.52 -1.97
C VAL A 256 -17.74 23.56 -2.45
N GLY A 257 -17.05 23.29 -3.58
CA GLY A 257 -15.94 24.10 -4.06
C GLY A 257 -16.33 25.18 -5.07
N ASP A 258 -15.30 25.88 -5.55
CA ASP A 258 -15.39 26.97 -6.54
C ASP A 258 -14.98 26.54 -7.97
N GLY A 259 -14.76 25.25 -8.21
CA GLY A 259 -14.29 24.68 -9.48
C GLY A 259 -12.79 24.87 -9.75
N SER A 260 -12.03 25.38 -8.78
CA SER A 260 -10.59 25.62 -8.94
C SER A 260 -9.78 24.32 -9.08
N VAL A 261 -10.19 23.25 -8.41
CA VAL A 261 -9.55 21.93 -8.50
C VAL A 261 -9.78 21.32 -9.89
N GLU A 262 -11.00 21.35 -10.37
CA GLU A 262 -11.37 20.84 -11.69
C GLU A 262 -10.62 21.56 -12.81
N LYS A 263 -10.60 22.90 -12.73
CA LYS A 263 -9.87 23.73 -13.67
C LYS A 263 -8.38 23.41 -13.66
N TRP A 264 -7.79 23.32 -12.48
CA TRP A 264 -6.37 22.99 -12.36
C TRP A 264 -6.05 21.62 -12.92
N CYS A 265 -6.88 20.60 -12.65
CA CYS A 265 -6.72 19.27 -13.21
C CYS A 265 -6.76 19.30 -14.73
N GLN A 266 -7.72 20.01 -15.32
CA GLN A 266 -7.83 20.19 -16.77
C GLN A 266 -6.59 20.88 -17.36
N ASP A 267 -6.16 21.99 -16.78
CA ASP A 267 -5.02 22.78 -17.25
C ASP A 267 -3.68 22.00 -17.16
N ASN A 268 -3.59 21.00 -16.27
CA ASN A 268 -2.38 20.21 -16.04
C ASN A 268 -2.47 18.77 -16.58
N GLY A 269 -3.54 18.42 -17.33
CA GLY A 269 -3.70 17.08 -17.91
C GLY A 269 -3.84 15.97 -16.88
N VAL A 270 -4.46 16.26 -15.74
CA VAL A 270 -4.73 15.29 -14.67
C VAL A 270 -6.17 14.80 -14.80
N PRO A 271 -6.43 13.52 -15.09
CA PRO A 271 -7.79 13.02 -15.27
C PRO A 271 -8.55 12.99 -13.92
N ILE A 272 -9.78 13.50 -13.95
CA ILE A 272 -10.75 13.35 -12.85
C ILE A 272 -11.58 12.11 -13.18
N LEU A 273 -11.45 11.06 -12.35
CA LEU A 273 -12.09 9.77 -12.60
C LEU A 273 -13.43 9.62 -11.89
N MET A 274 -13.62 10.31 -10.77
CA MET A 274 -14.88 10.27 -10.01
C MET A 274 -15.06 11.55 -9.20
N GLN A 275 -16.33 11.93 -9.01
CA GLN A 275 -16.74 12.99 -8.09
C GLN A 275 -17.81 12.46 -7.15
N ILE A 276 -17.63 12.72 -5.84
CA ILE A 276 -18.58 12.35 -4.78
C ILE A 276 -19.10 13.65 -4.16
N PRO A 277 -20.40 13.96 -4.25
CA PRO A 277 -20.94 15.17 -3.64
C PRO A 277 -20.94 15.08 -2.09
N LEU A 278 -21.10 16.21 -1.44
CA LEU A 278 -21.33 16.25 0.00
C LEU A 278 -22.74 15.72 0.31
N ASP A 279 -22.81 14.46 0.68
CA ASP A 279 -24.08 13.80 1.04
C ASP A 279 -24.07 13.45 2.53
N ARG A 280 -25.03 13.99 3.26
CA ARG A 280 -25.18 13.73 4.70
C ARG A 280 -25.35 12.24 5.01
N ARG A 281 -26.01 11.47 4.12
CA ARG A 281 -26.17 10.02 4.29
C ARG A 281 -24.84 9.29 4.33
N ILE A 282 -23.82 9.77 3.57
CA ILE A 282 -22.46 9.21 3.61
C ILE A 282 -21.82 9.47 4.98
N ALA A 283 -21.96 10.68 5.53
CA ALA A 283 -21.41 11.01 6.84
C ALA A 283 -22.11 10.22 7.96
N GLU A 284 -23.42 10.05 7.88
CA GLU A 284 -24.19 9.25 8.84
C GLU A 284 -23.83 7.77 8.78
N SER A 285 -23.65 7.18 7.58
CA SER A 285 -23.21 5.79 7.44
C SER A 285 -21.79 5.59 7.98
N TYR A 286 -20.89 6.52 7.65
CA TYR A 286 -19.51 6.49 8.14
C TYR A 286 -19.43 6.53 9.67
N SER A 287 -20.21 7.43 10.32
CA SER A 287 -20.24 7.54 11.77
C SER A 287 -20.78 6.29 12.49
N ASN A 288 -21.53 5.45 11.76
CA ASN A 288 -22.04 4.17 12.25
C ASN A 288 -21.13 2.99 11.87
N GLY A 289 -19.96 3.23 11.26
CA GLY A 289 -19.05 2.18 10.81
C GLY A 289 -19.56 1.40 9.59
N ILE A 290 -20.55 1.95 8.86
CA ILE A 290 -21.16 1.28 7.70
C ILE A 290 -20.54 1.84 6.42
N PRO A 291 -19.89 1.01 5.56
CA PRO A 291 -19.38 1.43 4.28
C PRO A 291 -20.46 2.03 3.37
N MET A 292 -20.10 3.05 2.60
CA MET A 292 -21.02 3.79 1.72
C MET A 292 -21.75 2.88 0.73
N VAL A 293 -21.06 1.92 0.10
CA VAL A 293 -21.66 1.00 -0.89
C VAL A 293 -22.66 0.01 -0.27
N GLN A 294 -22.61 -0.20 1.04
CA GLN A 294 -23.59 -1.00 1.76
C GLN A 294 -24.82 -0.17 2.17
N ALA A 295 -24.60 1.08 2.62
CA ALA A 295 -25.68 1.98 3.01
C ALA A 295 -26.40 2.59 1.80
N LEU A 296 -25.71 2.85 0.70
CA LEU A 296 -26.16 3.55 -0.49
C LEU A 296 -25.78 2.73 -1.74
N PRO A 297 -26.60 1.72 -2.13
CA PRO A 297 -26.26 0.78 -3.22
C PRO A 297 -25.97 1.45 -4.55
N GLU A 298 -26.49 2.66 -4.80
CA GLU A 298 -26.23 3.45 -6.00
C GLU A 298 -24.75 3.83 -6.18
N TYR A 299 -23.95 3.78 -5.12
CA TYR A 299 -22.51 4.02 -5.20
C TYR A 299 -21.72 2.79 -5.64
N LYS A 300 -22.26 1.57 -5.50
CA LYS A 300 -21.57 0.36 -5.92
C LYS A 300 -21.21 0.39 -7.40
N GLU A 301 -22.19 0.71 -8.26
CA GLU A 301 -21.96 0.83 -9.70
C GLU A 301 -20.95 1.93 -10.04
N LYS A 302 -20.98 3.05 -9.31
CA LYS A 302 -20.01 4.14 -9.50
C LYS A 302 -18.57 3.71 -9.17
N PHE A 303 -18.36 2.93 -8.10
CA PHE A 303 -17.04 2.40 -7.78
C PHE A 303 -16.56 1.33 -8.75
N VAL A 304 -17.47 0.51 -9.30
CA VAL A 304 -17.13 -0.43 -10.39
C VAL A 304 -16.70 0.35 -11.64
N ALA A 305 -17.42 1.41 -12.00
CA ALA A 305 -17.05 2.28 -13.13
C ALA A 305 -15.72 3.00 -12.87
N LEU A 306 -15.45 3.45 -11.62
CA LEU A 306 -14.16 4.00 -11.23
C LEU A 306 -13.03 3.01 -11.47
N TYR A 307 -13.20 1.75 -11.08
CA TYR A 307 -12.19 0.70 -11.29
C TYR A 307 -11.89 0.51 -12.79
N GLN A 308 -12.92 0.49 -13.64
CA GLN A 308 -12.76 0.41 -15.09
C GLN A 308 -11.98 1.62 -15.65
N SER A 309 -12.34 2.83 -15.20
CA SER A 309 -11.61 4.06 -15.59
C SER A 309 -10.15 4.05 -15.14
N ILE A 310 -9.84 3.47 -13.97
CA ILE A 310 -8.47 3.28 -13.50
C ILE A 310 -7.71 2.31 -14.42
N GLN A 311 -8.33 1.19 -14.80
CA GLN A 311 -7.72 0.21 -15.72
C GLN A 311 -7.41 0.83 -17.09
N GLU A 312 -8.31 1.66 -17.61
CA GLU A 312 -8.10 2.39 -18.89
C GLU A 312 -7.00 3.45 -18.79
N ALA A 313 -6.91 4.15 -17.66
CA ALA A 313 -5.93 5.22 -17.45
C ALA A 313 -4.52 4.69 -17.10
N ALA A 314 -4.39 3.43 -16.72
CA ALA A 314 -3.13 2.78 -16.41
C ALA A 314 -2.41 2.21 -17.66
N LEU A 315 -3.11 2.14 -18.81
CA LEU A 315 -2.58 1.65 -20.10
C LEU A 315 -1.86 2.76 -20.85
#